data_0ac707114439430b8bc9a2dda3466ca3
#
_entry.id   0ac707114439430b8bc9a2dda3466ca3
#
_cell.length_a   1.000
_cell.length_b   1.000
_cell.length_c   1.000
_cell.angle_alpha   90.00
_cell.angle_beta   90.00
_cell.angle_gamma   90.00
#
_symmetry.space_group_name_H-M   'P 1'
#
loop_
_entity.id
_entity.type
_entity.pdbx_description
1 polymer ?
#
loop_
_entity_poly.entity_id
_entity_poly.type
_entity_poly.pdbx_seq_one_letter_code
_entity_poly.pdbx_strand_id
1 'polypeptide(L)'
;MRDALWRMTAAAQAEAVRTAEVSAVELIDSHLDRIAEVNPRVNAVTQLLAERARAAAARLDRRRAAGEALGPLAGVPFTVKESTAVEGVPTTFGTERFRDLVAPADAPPVARLRAAGAVPIGHGNIPTLILAGMHTRSELFGDTVNPWDGSRTPGGSSGGDAVAVATGMAALGLGNDSGGSVRIPAQFCGVAGLKPSTGRFPADHRILGPDDPGPASQMLVTDGPLARSVVDLRLAYEVLAGTDPRDPRAVPVPAYGEPLPGPVKVAVVADPGGHGVHPTVRAAVATAADALRDAGYDVREVPDVPRLDEALDAYGRITVTEFAPSWPVVRTLLGKGGDRYIGMAMERTPPASADAFMKLMGSWLGIRRSWAEFLHEYPLLLGPVFTEPPVEPGLESRDRPGRDRVASGMRLCTVTSFVGVPGVAVPTGTADGLPCGVQIVGRAFREDLCLDAAQAIEDRLGVLTPVDPRAGGRSGRGLGSGSRSGQALTS
;
A
#
# COMPACT_ATOMS: atom_id res chain seq x y z
N MET A 1 6.24 31.06 5.83
CA MET A 1 5.58 29.96 6.59
C MET A 1 4.60 29.15 5.72
N ARG A 2 3.90 29.74 4.73
CA ARG A 2 2.96 29.02 3.85
C ARG A 2 3.59 27.90 3.00
N ASP A 3 4.87 28.04 2.64
CA ASP A 3 5.54 27.16 1.68
C ASP A 3 5.92 25.76 2.19
N ALA A 4 5.65 25.41 3.44
CA ALA A 4 6.12 24.16 4.05
C ALA A 4 5.06 23.40 4.88
N LEU A 5 3.77 23.74 4.78
CA LEU A 5 2.70 23.04 5.53
C LEU A 5 2.64 21.55 5.18
N TRP A 6 2.98 21.20 3.96
CA TRP A 6 3.08 19.80 3.50
C TRP A 6 4.16 18.98 4.24
N ARG A 7 5.09 19.62 4.97
CA ARG A 7 6.10 18.93 5.79
C ARG A 7 5.55 18.45 7.13
N MET A 8 4.47 19.07 7.62
CA MET A 8 3.84 18.70 8.89
C MET A 8 3.28 17.27 8.83
N THR A 9 3.20 16.60 9.99
CA THR A 9 2.48 15.31 10.11
C THR A 9 0.98 15.52 9.87
N ALA A 10 0.24 14.47 9.50
CA ALA A 10 -1.21 14.57 9.31
C ALA A 10 -1.91 15.03 10.61
N ALA A 11 -1.46 14.53 11.75
CA ALA A 11 -1.97 14.95 13.06
C ALA A 11 -1.74 16.46 13.32
N ALA A 12 -0.54 16.96 13.03
CA ALA A 12 -0.23 18.39 13.20
C ALA A 12 -1.02 19.26 12.21
N GLN A 13 -1.20 18.82 10.96
CA GLN A 13 -2.03 19.50 9.96
C GLN A 13 -3.49 19.62 10.43
N ALA A 14 -4.08 18.52 10.91
CA ALA A 14 -5.45 18.51 11.42
C ALA A 14 -5.62 19.43 12.63
N GLU A 15 -4.64 19.45 13.54
CA GLU A 15 -4.67 20.34 14.72
C GLU A 15 -4.60 21.80 14.31
N ALA A 16 -3.65 22.18 13.45
CA ALA A 16 -3.49 23.55 12.95
C ALA A 16 -4.77 24.05 12.25
N VAL A 17 -5.48 23.19 11.51
CA VAL A 17 -6.78 23.55 10.92
C VAL A 17 -7.86 23.72 12.00
N ARG A 18 -7.94 22.81 12.99
CA ARG A 18 -8.95 22.91 14.07
C ARG A 18 -8.77 24.15 14.93
N THR A 19 -7.53 24.50 15.25
CA THR A 19 -7.17 25.67 16.07
C THR A 19 -7.17 27.00 15.31
N ALA A 20 -7.44 26.98 14.00
CA ALA A 20 -7.39 28.16 13.12
C ALA A 20 -5.97 28.77 12.98
N GLU A 21 -4.91 28.04 13.28
CA GLU A 21 -3.54 28.43 13.00
C GLU A 21 -3.29 28.57 11.50
N VAL A 22 -3.88 27.64 10.72
CA VAL A 22 -3.97 27.69 9.26
C VAL A 22 -5.40 27.39 8.80
N SER A 23 -5.77 27.90 7.63
CA SER A 23 -7.01 27.49 6.97
C SER A 23 -6.83 26.16 6.26
N ALA A 24 -7.93 25.40 6.11
CA ALA A 24 -7.91 24.18 5.32
C ALA A 24 -7.55 24.47 3.85
N VAL A 25 -7.96 25.64 3.31
CA VAL A 25 -7.60 26.06 1.96
C VAL A 25 -6.09 26.29 1.83
N GLU A 26 -5.44 26.99 2.77
CA GLU A 26 -3.98 27.20 2.74
C GLU A 26 -3.22 25.87 2.81
N LEU A 27 -3.70 24.92 3.63
CA LEU A 27 -3.10 23.62 3.73
C LEU A 27 -3.22 22.84 2.40
N ILE A 28 -4.39 22.79 1.79
CA ILE A 28 -4.60 22.12 0.50
C ILE A 28 -3.77 22.79 -0.60
N ASP A 29 -3.71 24.12 -0.67
CA ASP A 29 -2.90 24.83 -1.67
C ASP A 29 -1.40 24.50 -1.52
N SER A 30 -0.88 24.42 -0.28
CA SER A 30 0.51 23.99 -0.05
C SER A 30 0.82 22.60 -0.61
N HIS A 31 -0.12 21.66 -0.50
CA HIS A 31 0.03 20.32 -1.10
C HIS A 31 -0.14 20.32 -2.62
N LEU A 32 -1.06 21.12 -3.16
CA LEU A 32 -1.22 21.26 -4.62
C LEU A 32 0.03 21.87 -5.27
N ASP A 33 0.65 22.87 -4.64
CA ASP A 33 1.91 23.45 -5.08
C ASP A 33 3.03 22.41 -5.04
N ARG A 34 3.07 21.57 -3.98
CA ARG A 34 4.02 20.45 -3.89
C ARG A 34 3.80 19.41 -4.98
N ILE A 35 2.55 19.09 -5.32
CA ILE A 35 2.22 18.21 -6.45
C ILE A 35 2.70 18.82 -7.76
N ALA A 36 2.46 20.09 -8.01
CA ALA A 36 2.91 20.77 -9.23
C ALA A 36 4.45 20.77 -9.37
N GLU A 37 5.18 20.88 -8.26
CA GLU A 37 6.64 20.82 -8.22
C GLU A 37 7.20 19.42 -8.48
N VAL A 38 6.63 18.40 -7.82
CA VAL A 38 7.26 17.07 -7.71
C VAL A 38 6.68 16.06 -8.69
N ASN A 39 5.36 16.08 -8.92
CA ASN A 39 4.68 15.05 -9.69
C ASN A 39 5.19 14.89 -11.14
N PRO A 40 5.61 15.98 -11.87
CA PRO A 40 6.19 15.85 -13.20
C PRO A 40 7.46 14.96 -13.25
N ARG A 41 8.15 14.79 -12.12
CA ARG A 41 9.37 14.00 -12.01
C ARG A 41 9.11 12.55 -11.62
N VAL A 42 8.01 12.28 -10.90
CA VAL A 42 7.73 10.96 -10.32
C VAL A 42 6.45 10.29 -10.85
N ASN A 43 5.53 11.05 -11.43
CA ASN A 43 4.26 10.54 -11.99
C ASN A 43 3.49 9.65 -11.00
N ALA A 44 3.31 10.14 -9.78
CA ALA A 44 2.65 9.39 -8.72
C ALA A 44 1.15 9.67 -8.64
N VAL A 45 0.73 10.93 -8.85
CA VAL A 45 -0.68 11.36 -8.86
C VAL A 45 -1.14 11.48 -10.31
N THR A 46 -2.10 10.64 -10.72
CA THR A 46 -2.56 10.51 -12.11
C THR A 46 -3.79 11.34 -12.43
N GLN A 47 -4.69 11.47 -11.48
CA GLN A 47 -5.91 12.29 -11.59
C GLN A 47 -5.94 13.27 -10.43
N LEU A 48 -5.58 14.53 -10.69
CA LEU A 48 -5.56 15.58 -9.68
C LEU A 48 -6.98 16.16 -9.48
N LEU A 49 -7.40 16.26 -8.21
CA LEU A 49 -8.73 16.74 -7.82
C LEU A 49 -8.70 18.18 -7.26
N ALA A 50 -7.84 19.05 -7.79
CA ALA A 50 -7.53 20.36 -7.23
C ALA A 50 -8.76 21.22 -6.89
N GLU A 51 -9.70 21.42 -7.84
CA GLU A 51 -10.90 22.23 -7.63
C GLU A 51 -11.84 21.62 -6.57
N ARG A 52 -11.98 20.29 -6.59
CA ARG A 52 -12.79 19.57 -5.59
C ARG A 52 -12.17 19.65 -4.20
N ALA A 53 -10.84 19.54 -4.11
CA ALA A 53 -10.10 19.65 -2.86
C ALA A 53 -10.21 21.05 -2.25
N ARG A 54 -10.03 22.10 -3.05
CA ARG A 54 -10.23 23.50 -2.60
C ARG A 54 -11.67 23.75 -2.13
N ALA A 55 -12.66 23.26 -2.88
CA ALA A 55 -14.06 23.40 -2.48
C ALA A 55 -14.39 22.66 -1.18
N ALA A 56 -13.79 21.47 -0.94
CA ALA A 56 -13.94 20.72 0.29
C ALA A 56 -13.27 21.46 1.46
N ALA A 57 -12.05 21.96 1.27
CA ALA A 57 -11.32 22.77 2.27
C ALA A 57 -12.10 24.03 2.65
N ALA A 58 -12.61 24.78 1.68
CA ALA A 58 -13.41 25.97 1.94
C ALA A 58 -14.72 25.66 2.70
N ARG A 59 -15.31 24.46 2.53
CA ARG A 59 -16.44 24.02 3.35
C ARG A 59 -16.02 23.78 4.80
N LEU A 60 -14.86 23.18 5.04
CA LEU A 60 -14.32 22.98 6.39
C LEU A 60 -14.05 24.31 7.09
N ASP A 61 -13.45 25.27 6.40
CA ASP A 61 -13.19 26.61 6.96
C ASP A 61 -14.49 27.34 7.34
N ARG A 62 -15.55 27.23 6.51
CA ARG A 62 -16.87 27.81 6.86
C ARG A 62 -17.52 27.11 8.07
N ARG A 63 -17.45 25.78 8.16
CA ARG A 63 -17.96 25.02 9.31
C ARG A 63 -17.25 25.41 10.59
N ARG A 64 -15.91 25.51 10.54
CA ARG A 64 -15.12 25.98 11.68
C ARG A 64 -15.53 27.41 12.09
N ALA A 65 -15.66 28.33 11.12
CA ALA A 65 -16.08 29.72 11.40
C ALA A 65 -17.49 29.81 11.98
N ALA A 66 -18.35 28.84 11.68
CA ALA A 66 -19.68 28.72 12.29
C ALA A 66 -19.66 28.05 13.69
N GLY A 67 -18.47 27.71 14.23
CA GLY A 67 -18.32 27.07 15.54
C GLY A 67 -18.61 25.57 15.56
N GLU A 68 -18.71 24.93 14.38
CA GLU A 68 -18.90 23.48 14.32
C GLU A 68 -17.59 22.74 14.68
N ALA A 69 -17.70 21.67 15.44
CA ALA A 69 -16.58 20.76 15.70
C ALA A 69 -16.16 20.05 14.41
N LEU A 70 -14.87 20.13 14.07
CA LEU A 70 -14.30 19.44 12.95
C LEU A 70 -13.80 18.04 13.36
N GLY A 71 -13.78 17.12 12.40
CA GLY A 71 -13.30 15.75 12.61
C GLY A 71 -11.77 15.66 12.85
N PRO A 72 -11.28 14.49 13.27
CA PRO A 72 -9.87 14.29 13.64
C PRO A 72 -8.89 14.44 12.47
N LEU A 73 -9.34 14.38 11.22
CA LEU A 73 -8.53 14.57 10.02
C LEU A 73 -8.89 15.88 9.27
N ALA A 74 -9.35 16.91 9.99
CA ALA A 74 -9.79 18.18 9.40
C ALA A 74 -8.75 18.79 8.46
N GLY A 75 -9.08 18.87 7.16
CA GLY A 75 -8.24 19.45 6.12
C GLY A 75 -7.09 18.58 5.63
N VAL A 76 -6.82 17.43 6.24
CA VAL A 76 -5.70 16.54 5.87
C VAL A 76 -5.87 16.02 4.44
N PRO A 77 -4.94 16.30 3.51
CA PRO A 77 -5.02 15.77 2.15
C PRO A 77 -4.57 14.31 2.07
N PHE A 78 -5.31 13.52 1.30
CA PHE A 78 -4.94 12.13 1.03
C PHE A 78 -5.10 11.76 -0.45
N THR A 79 -4.22 10.87 -0.92
CA THR A 79 -4.40 10.21 -2.21
C THR A 79 -5.23 8.95 -2.04
N VAL A 80 -5.92 8.59 -3.11
CA VAL A 80 -6.73 7.37 -3.19
C VAL A 80 -6.18 6.51 -4.31
N LYS A 81 -5.90 5.26 -4.02
CA LYS A 81 -5.46 4.30 -5.03
C LYS A 81 -6.40 4.30 -6.22
N GLU A 82 -5.85 4.31 -7.42
CA GLU A 82 -6.59 4.50 -8.68
C GLU A 82 -7.64 3.40 -8.96
N SER A 83 -7.60 2.30 -8.21
CA SER A 83 -8.60 1.23 -8.22
C SER A 83 -9.74 1.38 -7.20
N THR A 84 -9.74 2.46 -6.41
CA THR A 84 -10.71 2.69 -5.32
C THR A 84 -11.61 3.86 -5.66
N ALA A 85 -12.93 3.67 -5.56
CA ALA A 85 -13.93 4.63 -6.01
C ALA A 85 -13.94 5.92 -5.17
N VAL A 86 -13.89 7.06 -5.88
CA VAL A 86 -14.20 8.40 -5.37
C VAL A 86 -15.42 8.93 -6.13
N GLU A 87 -16.48 9.31 -5.44
CA GLU A 87 -17.73 9.76 -6.05
C GLU A 87 -17.54 10.82 -7.12
N GLY A 88 -18.09 10.58 -8.31
CA GLY A 88 -18.03 11.47 -9.45
C GLY A 88 -16.64 11.60 -10.08
N VAL A 89 -15.72 10.70 -9.82
CA VAL A 89 -14.38 10.62 -10.43
C VAL A 89 -14.24 9.29 -11.18
N PRO A 90 -13.59 9.26 -12.34
CA PRO A 90 -13.31 8.01 -13.01
C PRO A 90 -12.41 7.09 -12.19
N THR A 91 -12.75 5.79 -12.13
CA THR A 91 -11.92 4.72 -11.58
C THR A 91 -11.44 3.87 -12.74
N THR A 92 -10.27 4.21 -13.29
CA THR A 92 -9.83 3.70 -14.60
C THR A 92 -9.09 2.37 -14.53
N PHE A 93 -8.66 1.94 -13.33
CA PHE A 93 -7.77 0.78 -13.14
C PHE A 93 -6.50 0.85 -14.02
N GLY A 94 -6.09 2.08 -14.40
CA GLY A 94 -4.91 2.31 -15.22
C GLY A 94 -5.06 1.84 -16.68
N THR A 95 -6.28 1.62 -17.18
CA THR A 95 -6.56 1.18 -18.56
C THR A 95 -7.48 2.12 -19.29
N GLU A 96 -7.23 2.33 -20.59
CA GLU A 96 -8.06 3.12 -21.48
C GLU A 96 -9.52 2.64 -21.51
N ARG A 97 -9.73 1.31 -21.33
CA ARG A 97 -11.08 0.71 -21.36
C ARG A 97 -12.02 1.29 -20.32
N PHE A 98 -11.49 1.75 -19.18
CA PHE A 98 -12.26 2.29 -18.06
C PHE A 98 -12.07 3.80 -17.85
N ARG A 99 -11.51 4.51 -18.84
CA ARG A 99 -11.22 5.96 -18.75
C ARG A 99 -12.41 6.77 -18.25
N ASP A 100 -13.61 6.42 -18.68
CA ASP A 100 -14.85 7.15 -18.39
C ASP A 100 -15.75 6.41 -17.36
N LEU A 101 -15.20 5.44 -16.63
CA LEU A 101 -15.93 4.71 -15.61
C LEU A 101 -16.04 5.54 -14.32
N VAL A 102 -17.01 6.46 -14.31
CA VAL A 102 -17.24 7.37 -13.18
C VAL A 102 -17.92 6.63 -12.02
N ALA A 103 -17.31 6.71 -10.84
CA ALA A 103 -17.84 6.10 -9.62
C ALA A 103 -19.13 6.83 -9.16
N PRO A 104 -20.21 6.10 -8.88
CA PRO A 104 -21.48 6.69 -8.43
C PRO A 104 -21.47 7.09 -6.95
N ALA A 105 -20.52 6.58 -6.17
CA ALA A 105 -20.36 6.85 -4.74
C ALA A 105 -18.91 6.62 -4.31
N ASP A 106 -18.53 7.18 -3.15
CA ASP A 106 -17.27 6.87 -2.50
C ASP A 106 -17.24 5.39 -2.04
N ALA A 107 -16.12 4.71 -2.19
CA ALA A 107 -15.86 3.47 -1.47
C ALA A 107 -15.93 3.70 0.06
N PRO A 108 -16.32 2.71 0.88
CA PRO A 108 -16.47 2.86 2.32
C PRO A 108 -15.27 3.53 3.01
N PRO A 109 -14.00 3.16 2.76
CA PRO A 109 -12.86 3.81 3.41
C PRO A 109 -12.68 5.27 2.98
N VAL A 110 -12.99 5.62 1.73
CA VAL A 110 -12.97 7.02 1.26
C VAL A 110 -14.03 7.84 1.97
N ALA A 111 -15.26 7.32 2.06
CA ALA A 111 -16.36 7.98 2.75
C ALA A 111 -16.03 8.23 4.24
N ARG A 112 -15.40 7.26 4.91
CA ARG A 112 -14.98 7.40 6.32
C ARG A 112 -13.91 8.46 6.51
N LEU A 113 -12.87 8.50 5.69
CA LEU A 113 -11.84 9.54 5.74
C LEU A 113 -12.44 10.93 5.49
N ARG A 114 -13.32 11.07 4.51
CA ARG A 114 -14.03 12.34 4.23
C ARG A 114 -14.94 12.76 5.38
N ALA A 115 -15.65 11.82 5.99
CA ALA A 115 -16.48 12.10 7.15
C ALA A 115 -15.66 12.59 8.36
N ALA A 116 -14.43 12.10 8.52
CA ALA A 116 -13.44 12.57 9.49
C ALA A 116 -12.81 13.92 9.15
N GLY A 117 -13.15 14.51 8.01
CA GLY A 117 -12.66 15.81 7.56
C GLY A 117 -11.45 15.75 6.63
N ALA A 118 -10.95 14.58 6.25
CA ALA A 118 -9.89 14.47 5.26
C ALA A 118 -10.36 14.85 3.85
N VAL A 119 -9.42 15.32 3.02
CA VAL A 119 -9.70 15.85 1.69
C VAL A 119 -9.00 15.00 0.62
N PRO A 120 -9.73 14.28 -0.25
CA PRO A 120 -9.10 13.56 -1.35
C PRO A 120 -8.51 14.57 -2.35
N ILE A 121 -7.19 14.46 -2.61
CA ILE A 121 -6.46 15.41 -3.46
C ILE A 121 -6.17 14.86 -4.85
N GLY A 122 -6.21 13.53 -5.03
CA GLY A 122 -5.99 12.88 -6.32
C GLY A 122 -5.93 11.36 -6.21
N HIS A 123 -5.89 10.70 -7.38
CA HIS A 123 -5.66 9.27 -7.49
C HIS A 123 -4.17 8.93 -7.61
N GLY A 124 -3.70 7.94 -6.83
CA GLY A 124 -2.35 7.38 -6.90
C GLY A 124 -2.23 6.32 -8.01
N ASN A 125 -1.17 6.41 -8.84
CA ASN A 125 -0.91 5.46 -9.92
C ASN A 125 -0.75 4.02 -9.43
N ILE A 126 -1.08 3.06 -10.29
CA ILE A 126 -1.08 1.61 -10.03
C ILE A 126 -0.51 0.83 -11.22
N PRO A 127 -0.11 -0.43 -11.07
CA PRO A 127 -0.01 -1.36 -12.20
C PRO A 127 -1.40 -1.58 -12.81
N THR A 128 -1.48 -1.63 -14.15
CA THR A 128 -2.76 -1.83 -14.86
C THR A 128 -3.57 -2.98 -14.26
N LEU A 129 -4.85 -2.72 -13.97
CA LEU A 129 -5.79 -3.64 -13.32
C LEU A 129 -5.31 -4.16 -11.95
N ILE A 130 -4.30 -3.52 -11.32
CA ILE A 130 -3.60 -4.00 -10.12
C ILE A 130 -2.91 -5.37 -10.30
N LEU A 131 -2.96 -5.94 -11.49
CA LEU A 131 -2.50 -7.29 -11.85
C LEU A 131 -1.21 -7.30 -12.67
N ALA A 132 -0.84 -6.17 -13.26
CA ALA A 132 0.27 -6.11 -14.24
C ALA A 132 1.68 -6.28 -13.63
N GLY A 133 1.79 -6.60 -12.36
CA GLY A 133 3.06 -6.82 -11.65
C GLY A 133 3.20 -5.98 -10.38
N MET A 134 4.41 -6.01 -9.81
CA MET A 134 4.75 -5.25 -8.61
C MET A 134 5.22 -3.82 -8.95
N HIS A 135 5.80 -3.60 -10.12
CA HIS A 135 6.20 -2.26 -10.55
C HIS A 135 4.98 -1.40 -10.89
N THR A 136 4.88 -0.22 -10.28
CA THR A 136 3.78 0.72 -10.52
C THR A 136 3.92 1.38 -11.89
N ARG A 137 3.27 0.77 -12.87
CA ARG A 137 3.14 1.23 -14.25
C ARG A 137 1.75 0.92 -14.78
N SER A 138 1.05 1.92 -15.28
CA SER A 138 -0.21 1.70 -15.99
C SER A 138 -0.08 1.99 -17.49
N GLU A 139 -0.89 1.29 -18.30
CA GLU A 139 -0.96 1.54 -19.74
C GLU A 139 -1.50 2.96 -20.03
N LEU A 140 -2.38 3.47 -19.14
CA LEU A 140 -2.99 4.78 -19.31
C LEU A 140 -2.08 5.93 -18.88
N PHE A 141 -1.32 5.77 -17.77
CA PHE A 141 -0.57 6.87 -17.15
C PHE A 141 0.94 6.71 -17.17
N GLY A 142 1.46 5.53 -17.55
CA GLY A 142 2.91 5.26 -17.57
C GLY A 142 3.50 4.90 -16.21
N ASP A 143 4.83 5.03 -16.11
CA ASP A 143 5.61 4.60 -14.93
C ASP A 143 5.55 5.62 -13.80
N THR A 144 5.49 5.13 -12.56
CA THR A 144 5.81 5.92 -11.36
C THR A 144 7.26 5.66 -10.95
N VAL A 145 7.98 6.74 -10.67
CA VAL A 145 9.42 6.73 -10.36
C VAL A 145 9.63 6.69 -8.85
N ASN A 146 10.56 5.83 -8.39
CA ASN A 146 10.96 5.80 -6.98
C ASN A 146 11.71 7.10 -6.61
N PRO A 147 11.31 7.83 -5.54
CA PRO A 147 11.91 9.12 -5.21
C PRO A 147 13.34 9.01 -4.66
N TRP A 148 13.77 7.84 -4.20
CA TRP A 148 15.12 7.59 -3.68
C TRP A 148 16.11 7.29 -4.81
N ASP A 149 15.69 6.52 -5.82
CA ASP A 149 16.49 6.15 -6.98
C ASP A 149 15.58 5.80 -8.16
N GLY A 150 15.61 6.61 -9.21
CA GLY A 150 14.80 6.41 -10.41
C GLY A 150 15.12 5.13 -11.22
N SER A 151 16.19 4.42 -10.90
CA SER A 151 16.50 3.10 -11.47
C SER A 151 15.83 1.94 -10.73
N ARG A 152 15.10 2.23 -9.66
CA ARG A 152 14.41 1.27 -8.82
C ARG A 152 12.89 1.43 -8.90
N THR A 153 12.18 0.32 -8.70
CA THR A 153 10.71 0.38 -8.59
C THR A 153 10.28 1.03 -7.28
N PRO A 154 9.21 1.83 -7.25
CA PRO A 154 8.60 2.28 -6.00
C PRO A 154 7.83 1.17 -5.29
N GLY A 155 7.81 -0.05 -5.85
CA GLY A 155 6.92 -1.13 -5.45
C GLY A 155 5.52 -0.92 -6.01
N GLY A 156 4.60 -1.77 -5.56
CA GLY A 156 3.19 -1.74 -5.96
C GLY A 156 2.39 -2.84 -5.24
N SER A 157 1.12 -2.76 -5.48
CA SER A 157 0.38 -1.97 -6.47
C SER A 157 -0.02 -0.55 -6.01
N SER A 158 0.17 -0.14 -4.73
CA SER A 158 -0.10 1.23 -4.23
C SER A 158 1.15 2.12 -4.31
N GLY A 159 1.96 2.02 -5.36
CA GLY A 159 3.21 2.76 -5.47
C GLY A 159 3.02 4.25 -5.70
N GLY A 160 1.96 4.67 -6.40
CA GLY A 160 1.61 6.08 -6.55
C GLY A 160 1.33 6.74 -5.21
N ASP A 161 0.53 6.08 -4.35
CA ASP A 161 0.22 6.58 -3.01
C ASP A 161 1.46 6.64 -2.11
N ALA A 162 2.30 5.60 -2.14
CA ALA A 162 3.53 5.58 -1.36
C ALA A 162 4.51 6.68 -1.77
N VAL A 163 4.67 6.94 -3.08
CA VAL A 163 5.51 8.04 -3.59
C VAL A 163 4.91 9.39 -3.24
N ALA A 164 3.58 9.56 -3.34
CA ALA A 164 2.92 10.81 -2.97
C ALA A 164 3.14 11.15 -1.49
N VAL A 165 3.00 10.17 -0.60
CA VAL A 165 3.26 10.33 0.84
C VAL A 165 4.74 10.59 1.12
N ALA A 166 5.65 9.80 0.51
CA ALA A 166 7.09 9.92 0.70
C ALA A 166 7.66 11.27 0.27
N THR A 167 7.04 11.92 -0.71
CA THR A 167 7.50 13.21 -1.25
C THR A 167 6.73 14.41 -0.71
N GLY A 168 5.76 14.19 0.18
CA GLY A 168 4.94 15.26 0.78
C GLY A 168 3.84 15.79 -0.12
N MET A 169 3.55 15.15 -1.26
CA MET A 169 2.42 15.52 -2.12
C MET A 169 1.06 15.25 -1.44
N ALA A 170 1.01 14.29 -0.53
CA ALA A 170 -0.12 14.03 0.35
C ALA A 170 0.38 13.69 1.76
N ALA A 171 -0.45 13.92 2.78
CA ALA A 171 -0.14 13.53 4.16
C ALA A 171 -0.44 12.06 4.41
N LEU A 172 -1.49 11.53 3.77
CA LEU A 172 -1.91 10.13 3.84
C LEU A 172 -2.12 9.57 2.43
N GLY A 173 -1.99 8.25 2.28
CA GLY A 173 -2.39 7.49 1.11
C GLY A 173 -3.37 6.40 1.50
N LEU A 174 -4.37 6.15 0.68
CA LEU A 174 -5.29 5.03 0.84
C LEU A 174 -5.02 4.01 -0.27
N GLY A 175 -4.35 2.92 0.08
CA GLY A 175 -4.06 1.79 -0.80
C GLY A 175 -4.92 0.56 -0.52
N ASN A 176 -4.61 -0.56 -1.17
CA ASN A 176 -5.09 -1.88 -0.80
C ASN A 176 -3.98 -2.93 -0.92
N ASP A 177 -4.12 -4.04 -0.20
CA ASP A 177 -3.09 -5.06 -0.05
C ASP A 177 -3.72 -6.46 -0.10
N SER A 178 -3.32 -7.27 -1.06
CA SER A 178 -3.69 -8.68 -1.19
C SER A 178 -2.49 -9.63 -1.09
N GLY A 179 -1.27 -9.09 -1.12
CA GLY A 179 -0.02 -9.85 -1.08
C GLY A 179 1.20 -8.99 -0.78
N GLY A 180 0.99 -7.76 -0.26
CA GLY A 180 2.05 -6.81 0.05
C GLY A 180 1.87 -5.43 -0.59
N SER A 181 0.75 -5.18 -1.25
CA SER A 181 0.57 -3.99 -2.11
C SER A 181 0.44 -2.64 -1.37
N VAL A 182 0.36 -2.61 -0.04
CA VAL A 182 0.57 -1.44 0.82
C VAL A 182 1.98 -1.49 1.43
N ARG A 183 2.36 -2.64 1.98
CA ARG A 183 3.58 -2.82 2.77
C ARG A 183 4.85 -2.74 1.93
N ILE A 184 4.88 -3.36 0.74
CA ILE A 184 6.05 -3.33 -0.15
C ILE A 184 6.34 -1.91 -0.64
N PRO A 185 5.38 -1.15 -1.21
CA PRO A 185 5.65 0.24 -1.57
C PRO A 185 5.96 1.12 -0.36
N ALA A 186 5.42 0.83 0.84
CA ALA A 186 5.82 1.52 2.07
C ALA A 186 7.31 1.34 2.35
N GLN A 187 7.83 0.10 2.35
CA GLN A 187 9.26 -0.16 2.50
C GLN A 187 10.08 0.51 1.40
N PHE A 188 9.68 0.37 0.13
CA PHE A 188 10.46 0.85 -1.02
C PHE A 188 10.52 2.38 -1.13
N CYS A 189 9.55 3.07 -0.53
CA CYS A 189 9.49 4.53 -0.48
C CYS A 189 9.88 5.12 0.88
N GLY A 190 10.14 4.29 1.90
CA GLY A 190 10.57 4.74 3.23
C GLY A 190 9.46 5.42 4.04
N VAL A 191 8.23 4.90 3.94
CA VAL A 191 7.05 5.34 4.71
C VAL A 191 6.47 4.19 5.52
N ALA A 192 5.57 4.49 6.45
CA ALA A 192 4.80 3.47 7.18
C ALA A 192 3.55 3.06 6.40
N GLY A 193 3.14 1.79 6.53
CA GLY A 193 1.93 1.28 5.89
C GLY A 193 1.27 0.17 6.69
N LEU A 194 -0.05 0.20 6.79
CA LEU A 194 -0.84 -0.81 7.52
C LEU A 194 -1.69 -1.63 6.55
N LYS A 195 -1.50 -2.93 6.55
CA LYS A 195 -2.50 -3.91 6.08
C LYS A 195 -3.29 -4.40 7.29
N PRO A 196 -4.58 -4.07 7.43
CA PRO A 196 -5.37 -4.51 8.58
C PRO A 196 -5.74 -6.00 8.49
N SER A 197 -6.33 -6.54 9.55
CA SER A 197 -7.02 -7.82 9.52
C SER A 197 -8.14 -7.80 8.48
N THR A 198 -8.37 -8.93 7.83
CA THR A 198 -9.54 -9.07 6.93
C THR A 198 -10.83 -8.79 7.71
N GLY A 199 -11.65 -7.85 7.21
CA GLY A 199 -12.89 -7.43 7.86
C GLY A 199 -12.72 -6.33 8.94
N ARG A 200 -11.51 -5.79 9.16
CA ARG A 200 -11.29 -4.66 10.09
C ARG A 200 -11.81 -3.34 9.53
N PHE A 201 -11.53 -3.09 8.24
CA PHE A 201 -12.04 -1.93 7.49
C PHE A 201 -13.13 -2.39 6.55
N PRO A 202 -14.27 -1.69 6.49
CA PRO A 202 -15.27 -1.99 5.49
C PRO A 202 -14.77 -1.60 4.11
N ALA A 203 -15.03 -2.44 3.11
CA ALA A 203 -14.60 -2.27 1.75
C ALA A 203 -15.72 -2.51 0.73
N ASP A 204 -15.55 -1.97 -0.47
CA ASP A 204 -16.38 -2.26 -1.63
C ASP A 204 -15.43 -2.39 -2.84
N HIS A 205 -15.17 -3.61 -3.25
CA HIS A 205 -14.25 -3.91 -4.34
C HIS A 205 -14.96 -4.29 -5.65
N ARG A 206 -16.24 -3.94 -5.80
CA ARG A 206 -16.98 -4.12 -7.06
C ARG A 206 -16.42 -3.19 -8.14
N ILE A 207 -16.13 -3.74 -9.31
CA ILE A 207 -15.45 -3.00 -10.38
C ILE A 207 -16.45 -2.43 -11.40
N LEU A 208 -17.45 -3.18 -11.79
CA LEU A 208 -18.28 -2.88 -12.98
C LEU A 208 -19.76 -3.20 -12.79
N GLY A 209 -20.32 -2.93 -11.63
CA GLY A 209 -21.75 -3.18 -11.43
C GLY A 209 -22.09 -3.84 -10.10
N PRO A 210 -23.20 -4.57 -10.01
CA PRO A 210 -23.67 -5.13 -8.76
C PRO A 210 -22.92 -6.38 -8.32
N ASP A 211 -22.13 -7.01 -9.21
CA ASP A 211 -21.48 -8.28 -8.94
C ASP A 211 -20.22 -8.09 -8.10
N ASP A 212 -20.10 -8.88 -7.04
CA ASP A 212 -18.92 -8.93 -6.21
C ASP A 212 -17.76 -9.67 -6.91
N PRO A 213 -16.49 -9.34 -6.57
CA PRO A 213 -15.34 -10.04 -7.09
C PRO A 213 -15.34 -11.52 -6.65
N GLY A 214 -14.52 -12.35 -7.30
CA GLY A 214 -14.39 -13.75 -6.98
C GLY A 214 -13.82 -14.06 -5.58
N PRO A 215 -13.83 -15.34 -5.17
CA PRO A 215 -13.46 -15.76 -3.82
C PRO A 215 -12.05 -15.34 -3.38
N ALA A 216 -11.05 -15.37 -4.28
CA ALA A 216 -9.68 -14.98 -3.96
C ALA A 216 -9.62 -13.48 -3.60
N SER A 217 -10.24 -12.62 -4.43
CA SER A 217 -10.31 -11.19 -4.17
C SER A 217 -11.04 -10.88 -2.87
N GLN A 218 -12.17 -11.58 -2.59
CA GLN A 218 -12.92 -11.42 -1.35
C GLN A 218 -12.11 -11.84 -0.10
N MET A 219 -11.27 -12.86 -0.21
CA MET A 219 -10.49 -13.41 0.91
C MET A 219 -9.22 -12.61 1.21
N LEU A 220 -8.59 -12.04 0.18
CA LEU A 220 -7.20 -11.57 0.24
C LEU A 220 -7.09 -10.04 0.32
N VAL A 221 -7.99 -9.31 -0.35
CA VAL A 221 -7.88 -7.85 -0.48
C VAL A 221 -8.36 -7.16 0.78
N THR A 222 -7.54 -6.26 1.31
CA THR A 222 -7.92 -5.31 2.38
C THR A 222 -7.43 -3.92 2.01
N ASP A 223 -8.24 -2.88 2.24
CA ASP A 223 -7.77 -1.51 2.12
C ASP A 223 -6.86 -1.17 3.31
N GLY A 224 -5.87 -0.30 3.08
CA GLY A 224 -4.89 0.04 4.10
C GLY A 224 -4.25 1.40 3.88
N PRO A 225 -4.05 2.20 4.96
CA PRO A 225 -3.42 3.50 4.89
C PRO A 225 -1.90 3.42 4.77
N LEU A 226 -1.34 4.47 4.15
CA LEU A 226 0.07 4.82 4.09
C LEU A 226 0.26 6.20 4.73
N ALA A 227 1.30 6.37 5.52
CA ALA A 227 1.63 7.63 6.19
C ALA A 227 3.15 7.79 6.35
N ARG A 228 3.64 9.01 6.61
CA ARG A 228 5.05 9.21 6.89
C ARG A 228 5.47 8.72 8.28
N SER A 229 4.55 8.74 9.24
CA SER A 229 4.79 8.34 10.62
C SER A 229 3.76 7.33 11.12
N VAL A 230 4.12 6.58 12.14
CA VAL A 230 3.22 5.61 12.80
C VAL A 230 2.09 6.33 13.53
N VAL A 231 2.31 7.53 14.06
CA VAL A 231 1.26 8.37 14.68
C VAL A 231 0.17 8.70 13.66
N ASP A 232 0.55 9.13 12.46
CA ASP A 232 -0.41 9.45 11.39
C ASP A 232 -1.12 8.19 10.89
N LEU A 233 -0.39 7.05 10.84
CA LEU A 233 -0.96 5.75 10.47
C LEU A 233 -2.02 5.29 11.49
N ARG A 234 -1.76 5.50 12.78
CA ARG A 234 -2.70 5.22 13.88
C ARG A 234 -3.97 6.07 13.78
N LEU A 235 -3.80 7.36 13.50
CA LEU A 235 -4.94 8.27 13.32
C LEU A 235 -5.82 7.83 12.14
N ALA A 236 -5.23 7.43 11.03
CA ALA A 236 -5.98 6.87 9.89
C ALA A 236 -6.65 5.53 10.25
N TYR A 237 -5.98 4.65 11.00
CA TYR A 237 -6.53 3.38 11.48
C TYR A 237 -7.80 3.58 12.32
N GLU A 238 -7.77 4.49 13.28
CA GLU A 238 -8.91 4.79 14.15
C GLU A 238 -10.15 5.26 13.37
N VAL A 239 -9.93 6.05 12.32
CA VAL A 239 -10.99 6.53 11.43
C VAL A 239 -11.53 5.41 10.54
N LEU A 240 -10.66 4.56 10.03
CA LEU A 240 -11.02 3.51 9.05
C LEU A 240 -11.65 2.28 9.71
N ALA A 241 -11.31 1.97 10.97
CA ALA A 241 -11.83 0.80 11.68
C ALA A 241 -13.34 0.91 11.93
N GLY A 242 -14.05 -0.20 11.67
CA GLY A 242 -15.50 -0.28 11.93
C GLY A 242 -16.27 -1.01 10.85
N THR A 243 -17.58 -0.77 10.77
CA THR A 243 -18.48 -1.44 9.83
C THR A 243 -19.15 -0.45 8.88
N ASP A 244 -19.60 -0.94 7.73
CA ASP A 244 -20.44 -0.24 6.76
C ASP A 244 -21.44 -1.27 6.20
N PRO A 245 -22.72 -0.94 6.01
CA PRO A 245 -23.72 -1.90 5.52
C PRO A 245 -23.42 -2.42 4.10
N ARG A 246 -22.54 -1.79 3.35
CA ARG A 246 -22.09 -2.24 2.02
C ARG A 246 -21.06 -3.37 2.08
N ASP A 247 -20.41 -3.62 3.24
CA ASP A 247 -19.50 -4.75 3.42
C ASP A 247 -20.01 -5.70 4.53
N PRO A 248 -20.69 -6.80 4.14
CA PRO A 248 -21.17 -7.80 5.09
C PRO A 248 -20.05 -8.59 5.78
N ARG A 249 -18.79 -8.46 5.35
CA ARG A 249 -17.61 -9.11 5.96
C ARG A 249 -16.99 -8.25 7.06
N ALA A 250 -17.37 -6.98 7.17
CA ALA A 250 -16.84 -6.09 8.19
C ALA A 250 -17.26 -6.55 9.59
N VAL A 251 -16.29 -6.67 10.51
CA VAL A 251 -16.48 -7.23 11.84
C VAL A 251 -16.53 -6.11 12.88
N PRO A 252 -17.58 -6.02 13.72
CA PRO A 252 -17.73 -4.98 14.74
C PRO A 252 -16.86 -5.27 15.98
N VAL A 253 -15.54 -5.21 15.82
CA VAL A 253 -14.55 -5.41 16.87
C VAL A 253 -14.00 -4.05 17.31
N PRO A 254 -13.78 -3.77 18.62
CA PRO A 254 -13.12 -2.56 19.08
C PRO A 254 -11.77 -2.34 18.41
N ALA A 255 -11.42 -1.06 18.17
CA ALA A 255 -10.12 -0.70 17.55
C ALA A 255 -8.94 -1.09 18.44
N TYR A 256 -9.13 -1.10 19.73
CA TYR A 256 -8.14 -1.47 20.75
C TYR A 256 -8.62 -2.70 21.51
N GLY A 257 -7.73 -3.68 21.66
CA GLY A 257 -8.00 -4.88 22.47
C GLY A 257 -7.56 -4.70 23.92
N GLU A 258 -7.92 -5.67 24.78
CA GLU A 258 -7.45 -5.70 26.15
C GLU A 258 -5.92 -5.78 26.22
N PRO A 259 -5.28 -5.08 27.17
CA PRO A 259 -3.84 -5.17 27.39
C PRO A 259 -3.40 -6.62 27.64
N LEU A 260 -2.26 -6.98 27.10
CA LEU A 260 -1.67 -8.29 27.36
C LEU A 260 -0.91 -8.27 28.71
N PRO A 261 -0.93 -9.36 29.47
CA PRO A 261 -0.18 -9.44 30.73
C PRO A 261 1.33 -9.55 30.47
N GLY A 262 2.12 -8.74 31.18
CA GLY A 262 3.59 -8.75 31.10
C GLY A 262 4.15 -8.21 29.79
N PRO A 263 5.46 -8.38 29.55
CA PRO A 263 6.09 -8.00 28.29
C PRO A 263 5.50 -8.75 27.09
N VAL A 264 5.16 -8.03 26.04
CA VAL A 264 4.61 -8.64 24.81
C VAL A 264 5.70 -9.43 24.10
N LYS A 265 5.45 -10.72 23.84
CA LYS A 265 6.38 -11.59 23.12
C LYS A 265 6.36 -11.26 21.63
N VAL A 266 7.56 -11.16 21.05
CA VAL A 266 7.77 -10.93 19.62
C VAL A 266 8.63 -12.07 19.06
N ALA A 267 8.08 -12.87 18.17
CA ALA A 267 8.86 -13.81 17.37
C ALA A 267 9.65 -13.05 16.30
N VAL A 268 10.91 -13.39 16.08
CA VAL A 268 11.73 -12.83 15.00
C VAL A 268 12.06 -13.92 13.99
N VAL A 269 11.67 -13.70 12.73
CA VAL A 269 12.01 -14.55 11.59
C VAL A 269 12.65 -13.69 10.50
N ALA A 270 13.98 -13.69 10.45
CA ALA A 270 14.72 -12.87 9.50
C ALA A 270 14.69 -13.44 8.07
N ASP A 271 14.55 -14.76 7.92
CA ASP A 271 14.54 -15.46 6.63
C ASP A 271 13.41 -16.49 6.58
N PRO A 272 12.14 -16.04 6.37
CA PRO A 272 11.00 -16.96 6.32
C PRO A 272 11.16 -18.04 5.25
N GLY A 273 11.05 -19.31 5.62
CA GLY A 273 11.23 -20.48 4.76
C GLY A 273 12.69 -20.82 4.40
N GLY A 274 13.66 -20.05 4.87
CA GLY A 274 15.08 -20.32 4.55
C GLY A 274 15.46 -20.13 3.07
N HIS A 275 14.66 -19.37 2.32
CA HIS A 275 14.86 -19.15 0.86
C HIS A 275 15.87 -18.04 0.53
N GLY A 276 16.50 -17.47 1.54
CA GLY A 276 17.48 -16.40 1.42
C GLY A 276 16.88 -15.01 1.63
N VAL A 277 17.69 -14.16 2.25
CA VAL A 277 17.38 -12.73 2.48
C VAL A 277 18.65 -11.91 2.27
N HIS A 278 18.50 -10.74 1.64
CA HIS A 278 19.63 -9.84 1.42
C HIS A 278 20.24 -9.38 2.74
N PRO A 279 21.59 -9.27 2.87
CA PRO A 279 22.25 -8.88 4.12
C PRO A 279 21.73 -7.57 4.73
N THR A 280 21.41 -6.55 3.91
CA THR A 280 20.86 -5.27 4.40
C THR A 280 19.46 -5.43 5.02
N VAL A 281 18.63 -6.34 4.48
CA VAL A 281 17.31 -6.64 5.03
C VAL A 281 17.44 -7.43 6.34
N ARG A 282 18.35 -8.38 6.39
CA ARG A 282 18.65 -9.11 7.64
C ARG A 282 19.12 -8.14 8.74
N ALA A 283 19.99 -7.19 8.39
CA ALA A 283 20.46 -6.15 9.32
C ALA A 283 19.30 -5.25 9.79
N ALA A 284 18.38 -4.88 8.88
CA ALA A 284 17.20 -4.09 9.23
C ALA A 284 16.31 -4.82 10.25
N VAL A 285 16.10 -6.15 10.09
CA VAL A 285 15.34 -6.96 11.05
C VAL A 285 16.06 -7.01 12.40
N ALA A 286 17.39 -7.18 12.43
CA ALA A 286 18.15 -7.16 13.67
C ALA A 286 18.06 -5.80 14.38
N THR A 287 18.22 -4.69 13.65
CA THR A 287 18.08 -3.33 14.19
C THR A 287 16.69 -3.08 14.81
N ALA A 288 15.64 -3.53 14.15
CA ALA A 288 14.27 -3.43 14.67
C ALA A 288 14.06 -4.32 15.90
N ALA A 289 14.63 -5.53 15.91
CA ALA A 289 14.59 -6.42 17.07
C ALA A 289 15.26 -5.78 18.30
N ASP A 290 16.41 -5.09 18.12
CA ASP A 290 17.08 -4.36 19.19
C ASP A 290 16.24 -3.17 19.68
N ALA A 291 15.57 -2.45 18.76
CA ALA A 291 14.67 -1.37 19.15
C ALA A 291 13.51 -1.87 20.03
N LEU A 292 12.93 -3.01 19.69
CA LEU A 292 11.87 -3.64 20.48
C LEU A 292 12.38 -4.15 21.85
N ARG A 293 13.60 -4.74 21.92
CA ARG A 293 14.20 -5.15 23.21
C ARG A 293 14.38 -3.95 24.14
N ASP A 294 14.90 -2.84 23.61
CA ASP A 294 15.09 -1.62 24.40
C ASP A 294 13.76 -1.00 24.85
N ALA A 295 12.70 -1.19 24.09
CA ALA A 295 11.34 -0.78 24.47
C ALA A 295 10.64 -1.75 25.43
N GLY A 296 11.32 -2.84 25.87
CA GLY A 296 10.82 -3.76 26.88
C GLY A 296 9.97 -4.93 26.35
N TYR A 297 10.00 -5.20 25.04
CA TYR A 297 9.39 -6.41 24.47
C TYR A 297 10.22 -7.67 24.76
N ASP A 298 9.56 -8.83 24.92
CA ASP A 298 10.23 -10.14 25.01
C ASP A 298 10.49 -10.68 23.59
N VAL A 299 11.64 -10.29 23.03
CA VAL A 299 12.01 -10.57 21.63
C VAL A 299 12.78 -11.90 21.54
N ARG A 300 12.24 -12.86 20.78
CA ARG A 300 12.81 -14.20 20.62
C ARG A 300 12.97 -14.57 19.16
N GLU A 301 14.13 -15.03 18.78
CA GLU A 301 14.35 -15.65 17.47
C GLU A 301 13.66 -17.01 17.44
N VAL A 302 12.90 -17.27 16.38
CA VAL A 302 12.24 -18.55 16.11
C VAL A 302 12.68 -19.08 14.75
N PRO A 303 12.70 -20.40 14.55
CA PRO A 303 13.27 -20.97 13.32
C PRO A 303 12.50 -20.58 12.06
N ASP A 304 11.16 -20.52 12.12
CA ASP A 304 10.33 -20.17 10.96
C ASP A 304 8.89 -19.83 11.35
N VAL A 305 8.08 -19.44 10.34
CA VAL A 305 6.64 -19.24 10.45
C VAL A 305 5.87 -20.51 10.04
N PRO A 306 4.62 -20.72 10.53
CA PRO A 306 3.89 -21.95 10.23
C PRO A 306 3.52 -22.08 8.74
N ARG A 307 3.79 -23.25 8.16
CA ARG A 307 3.26 -23.72 6.85
C ARG A 307 3.43 -22.72 5.71
N LEU A 308 4.59 -22.01 5.63
CA LEU A 308 4.86 -20.95 4.68
C LEU A 308 4.64 -21.42 3.22
N ASP A 309 5.35 -22.48 2.81
CA ASP A 309 5.35 -22.94 1.42
C ASP A 309 3.97 -23.47 0.97
N GLU A 310 3.27 -24.13 1.89
CA GLU A 310 1.89 -24.60 1.62
C GLU A 310 0.93 -23.41 1.44
N ALA A 311 1.09 -22.35 2.25
CA ALA A 311 0.29 -21.15 2.12
C ALA A 311 0.58 -20.41 0.82
N LEU A 312 1.85 -20.35 0.38
CA LEU A 312 2.25 -19.75 -0.90
C LEU A 312 1.69 -20.53 -2.10
N ASP A 313 1.73 -21.88 -2.09
CA ASP A 313 1.14 -22.71 -3.14
C ASP A 313 -0.38 -22.51 -3.19
N ALA A 314 -1.05 -22.54 -2.05
CA ALA A 314 -2.50 -22.36 -1.96
C ALA A 314 -2.92 -20.95 -2.44
N TYR A 315 -2.21 -19.88 -2.04
CA TYR A 315 -2.42 -18.54 -2.52
C TYR A 315 -2.35 -18.45 -4.05
N GLY A 316 -1.27 -18.98 -4.63
CA GLY A 316 -1.08 -18.99 -6.09
C GLY A 316 -2.18 -19.75 -6.83
N ARG A 317 -2.57 -20.92 -6.35
CA ARG A 317 -3.63 -21.75 -6.96
C ARG A 317 -4.99 -21.09 -6.88
N ILE A 318 -5.38 -20.54 -5.74
CA ILE A 318 -6.67 -19.85 -5.57
C ILE A 318 -6.74 -18.64 -6.50
N THR A 319 -5.70 -17.83 -6.53
CA THR A 319 -5.62 -16.62 -7.36
C THR A 319 -5.69 -16.96 -8.85
N VAL A 320 -4.88 -17.90 -9.33
CA VAL A 320 -4.90 -18.31 -10.74
C VAL A 320 -6.23 -18.94 -11.13
N THR A 321 -6.86 -19.73 -10.25
CA THR A 321 -8.16 -20.35 -10.53
C THR A 321 -9.25 -19.32 -10.71
N GLU A 322 -9.23 -18.22 -9.93
CA GLU A 322 -10.17 -17.10 -10.08
C GLU A 322 -9.98 -16.38 -11.42
N PHE A 323 -8.75 -16.10 -11.81
CA PHE A 323 -8.49 -15.33 -13.03
C PHE A 323 -8.64 -16.12 -14.32
N ALA A 324 -8.48 -17.44 -14.29
CA ALA A 324 -8.47 -18.29 -15.48
C ALA A 324 -9.68 -18.12 -16.41
N PRO A 325 -10.94 -18.06 -15.92
CA PRO A 325 -12.12 -17.90 -16.78
C PRO A 325 -12.14 -16.55 -17.53
N SER A 326 -11.67 -15.48 -16.88
CA SER A 326 -11.65 -14.13 -17.47
C SER A 326 -10.36 -13.83 -18.25
N TRP A 327 -9.36 -14.69 -18.17
CA TRP A 327 -8.03 -14.48 -18.74
C TRP A 327 -8.03 -14.10 -20.24
N PRO A 328 -8.82 -14.73 -21.13
CA PRO A 328 -8.86 -14.35 -22.55
C PRO A 328 -9.19 -12.85 -22.78
N VAL A 329 -9.97 -12.25 -21.88
CA VAL A 329 -10.36 -10.84 -21.95
C VAL A 329 -9.33 -9.97 -21.18
N VAL A 330 -9.03 -10.33 -19.92
CA VAL A 330 -8.16 -9.56 -19.04
C VAL A 330 -6.77 -9.35 -19.63
N ARG A 331 -6.18 -10.37 -20.27
CA ARG A 331 -4.85 -10.27 -20.89
C ARG A 331 -4.74 -9.17 -21.95
N THR A 332 -5.83 -8.86 -22.64
CA THR A 332 -5.87 -7.80 -23.66
C THR A 332 -5.80 -6.39 -23.08
N LEU A 333 -6.07 -6.25 -21.78
CA LEU A 333 -6.11 -4.97 -21.06
C LEU A 333 -4.83 -4.70 -20.25
N LEU A 334 -4.00 -5.74 -20.02
CA LEU A 334 -2.84 -5.64 -19.13
C LEU A 334 -1.58 -5.04 -19.78
N GLY A 335 -1.60 -4.86 -21.10
CA GLY A 335 -0.38 -4.56 -21.84
C GLY A 335 0.62 -5.73 -21.86
N LYS A 336 1.70 -5.59 -22.64
CA LYS A 336 2.67 -6.71 -22.87
C LYS A 336 3.34 -7.22 -21.59
N GLY A 337 3.66 -6.32 -20.67
CA GLY A 337 4.33 -6.67 -19.42
C GLY A 337 3.42 -7.49 -18.49
N GLY A 338 2.20 -7.02 -18.28
CA GLY A 338 1.22 -7.68 -17.42
C GLY A 338 0.75 -9.03 -18.00
N ASP A 339 0.49 -9.10 -19.33
CA ASP A 339 0.17 -10.36 -20.01
C ASP A 339 1.28 -11.41 -19.79
N ARG A 340 2.55 -11.00 -19.93
CA ARG A 340 3.70 -11.89 -19.72
C ARG A 340 3.82 -12.34 -18.26
N TYR A 341 3.70 -11.40 -17.30
CA TYR A 341 3.79 -11.70 -15.87
C TYR A 341 2.76 -12.72 -15.42
N ILE A 342 1.47 -12.48 -15.71
CA ILE A 342 0.38 -13.39 -15.34
C ILE A 342 0.45 -14.69 -16.15
N GLY A 343 0.81 -14.63 -17.45
CA GLY A 343 1.02 -15.82 -18.28
C GLY A 343 2.02 -16.78 -17.66
N MET A 344 3.20 -16.28 -17.22
CA MET A 344 4.19 -17.10 -16.52
C MET A 344 3.67 -17.65 -15.18
N ALA A 345 2.77 -16.92 -14.47
CA ALA A 345 2.15 -17.41 -13.26
C ALA A 345 1.22 -18.61 -13.53
N MET A 346 0.39 -18.51 -14.56
CA MET A 346 -0.54 -19.56 -14.95
C MET A 346 0.17 -20.82 -15.49
N GLU A 347 1.30 -20.66 -16.19
CA GLU A 347 2.13 -21.79 -16.64
C GLU A 347 2.74 -22.54 -15.46
N ARG A 348 3.19 -21.83 -14.41
CA ARG A 348 3.76 -22.44 -13.21
C ARG A 348 2.71 -23.12 -12.35
N THR A 349 1.54 -22.48 -12.21
CA THR A 349 0.46 -22.90 -11.32
C THR A 349 -0.83 -22.97 -12.13
N PRO A 350 -1.15 -24.14 -12.73
CA PRO A 350 -2.39 -24.27 -13.50
C PRO A 350 -3.63 -24.13 -12.61
N PRO A 351 -4.76 -23.68 -13.17
CA PRO A 351 -6.02 -23.57 -12.45
C PRO A 351 -6.43 -24.90 -11.82
N ALA A 352 -6.97 -24.85 -10.60
CA ALA A 352 -7.47 -26.02 -9.91
C ALA A 352 -8.79 -26.51 -10.51
N SER A 353 -9.01 -27.82 -10.54
CA SER A 353 -10.35 -28.39 -10.76
C SER A 353 -11.27 -28.05 -9.57
N ALA A 354 -12.59 -28.21 -9.74
CA ALA A 354 -13.55 -27.98 -8.66
C ALA A 354 -13.21 -28.79 -7.39
N ASP A 355 -12.87 -30.06 -7.52
CA ASP A 355 -12.48 -30.90 -6.39
C ASP A 355 -11.19 -30.44 -5.72
N ALA A 356 -10.20 -30.06 -6.52
CA ALA A 356 -8.94 -29.52 -6.00
C ALA A 356 -9.16 -28.17 -5.29
N PHE A 357 -10.04 -27.31 -5.82
CA PHE A 357 -10.38 -26.04 -5.19
C PHE A 357 -11.09 -26.25 -3.84
N MET A 358 -12.02 -27.21 -3.75
CA MET A 358 -12.67 -27.55 -2.47
C MET A 358 -11.66 -28.04 -1.41
N LYS A 359 -10.65 -28.82 -1.82
CA LYS A 359 -9.56 -29.23 -0.93
C LYS A 359 -8.70 -28.05 -0.49
N LEU A 360 -8.38 -27.12 -1.40
CA LEU A 360 -7.64 -25.89 -1.08
C LEU A 360 -8.38 -25.05 -0.03
N MET A 361 -9.70 -24.91 -0.14
CA MET A 361 -10.51 -24.20 0.84
C MET A 361 -10.46 -24.87 2.23
N GLY A 362 -10.43 -26.21 2.28
CA GLY A 362 -10.20 -26.94 3.54
C GLY A 362 -8.80 -26.69 4.12
N SER A 363 -7.74 -26.74 3.29
CA SER A 363 -6.37 -26.46 3.69
C SER A 363 -6.19 -25.04 4.22
N TRP A 364 -6.85 -24.07 3.59
CA TRP A 364 -6.80 -22.66 4.02
C TRP A 364 -7.19 -22.47 5.49
N LEU A 365 -8.28 -23.11 5.93
CA LEU A 365 -8.66 -23.04 7.35
C LEU A 365 -7.61 -23.67 8.27
N GLY A 366 -7.00 -24.79 7.84
CA GLY A 366 -5.92 -25.45 8.60
C GLY A 366 -4.68 -24.57 8.73
N ILE A 367 -4.28 -23.90 7.65
CA ILE A 367 -3.16 -22.93 7.65
C ILE A 367 -3.46 -21.77 8.60
N ARG A 368 -4.64 -21.16 8.52
CA ARG A 368 -5.08 -20.09 9.41
C ARG A 368 -5.04 -20.50 10.88
N ARG A 369 -5.44 -21.73 11.18
CA ARG A 369 -5.41 -22.25 12.55
C ARG A 369 -3.96 -22.32 13.08
N SER A 370 -3.03 -22.88 12.28
CA SER A 370 -1.60 -22.92 12.68
C SER A 370 -1.03 -21.53 12.95
N TRP A 371 -1.40 -20.53 12.16
CA TRP A 371 -1.02 -19.13 12.39
C TRP A 371 -1.69 -18.53 13.62
N ALA A 372 -2.96 -18.85 13.88
CA ALA A 372 -3.65 -18.38 15.08
C ALA A 372 -3.03 -18.96 16.36
N GLU A 373 -2.64 -20.24 16.34
CA GLU A 373 -1.92 -20.91 17.44
C GLU A 373 -0.53 -20.29 17.65
N PHE A 374 0.23 -20.07 16.58
CA PHE A 374 1.54 -19.42 16.64
C PHE A 374 1.44 -18.00 17.21
N LEU A 375 0.50 -17.19 16.69
CA LEU A 375 0.28 -15.83 17.18
C LEU A 375 -0.40 -15.79 18.57
N HIS A 376 -0.95 -16.89 19.05
CA HIS A 376 -1.38 -17.01 20.44
C HIS A 376 -0.16 -17.09 21.38
N GLU A 377 0.89 -17.80 21.01
CA GLU A 377 2.13 -17.90 21.76
C GLU A 377 2.98 -16.62 21.61
N TYR A 378 3.11 -16.11 20.39
CA TYR A 378 3.84 -14.89 20.04
C TYR A 378 2.86 -13.84 19.48
N PRO A 379 2.30 -12.95 20.30
CA PRO A 379 1.32 -11.96 19.86
C PRO A 379 1.76 -11.10 18.68
N LEU A 380 3.08 -10.96 18.51
CA LEU A 380 3.72 -10.25 17.40
C LEU A 380 4.79 -11.11 16.72
N LEU A 381 4.95 -10.89 15.42
CA LEU A 381 6.02 -11.42 14.59
C LEU A 381 6.75 -10.26 13.90
N LEU A 382 8.06 -10.18 14.04
CA LEU A 382 8.94 -9.27 13.31
C LEU A 382 9.61 -10.03 12.15
N GLY A 383 9.53 -9.49 10.94
CA GLY A 383 10.18 -10.08 9.77
C GLY A 383 10.34 -9.08 8.62
N PRO A 384 10.91 -9.52 7.48
CA PRO A 384 11.07 -8.67 6.31
C PRO A 384 9.72 -8.36 5.64
N VAL A 385 9.55 -7.16 5.10
CA VAL A 385 8.45 -6.83 4.18
C VAL A 385 8.74 -7.48 2.82
N PHE A 386 9.88 -7.13 2.24
CA PHE A 386 10.44 -7.72 1.04
C PHE A 386 11.87 -8.17 1.35
N THR A 387 12.31 -9.32 0.83
CA THR A 387 13.58 -9.93 1.25
C THR A 387 14.82 -9.35 0.58
N GLU A 388 14.62 -8.34 -0.26
CA GLU A 388 15.67 -7.60 -0.95
C GLU A 388 15.42 -6.08 -0.87
N PRO A 389 16.44 -5.24 -1.14
CA PRO A 389 16.24 -3.83 -1.42
C PRO A 389 15.33 -3.62 -2.65
N PRO A 390 14.83 -2.39 -2.88
CA PRO A 390 14.05 -2.09 -4.08
C PRO A 390 14.74 -2.60 -5.36
N VAL A 391 14.00 -3.41 -6.14
CA VAL A 391 14.51 -4.04 -7.36
C VAL A 391 14.34 -3.13 -8.59
N GLU A 392 14.86 -3.57 -9.76
CA GLU A 392 14.67 -2.83 -11.00
C GLU A 392 13.22 -2.83 -11.47
N PRO A 393 12.75 -1.77 -12.14
CA PRO A 393 11.40 -1.71 -12.70
C PRO A 393 11.12 -2.86 -13.68
N GLY A 394 9.97 -3.53 -13.49
CA GLY A 394 9.50 -4.59 -14.38
C GLY A 394 10.30 -5.89 -14.34
N LEU A 395 11.11 -6.11 -13.29
CA LEU A 395 11.88 -7.34 -13.11
C LEU A 395 10.99 -8.59 -13.22
N GLU A 396 9.81 -8.56 -12.61
CA GLU A 396 8.84 -9.64 -12.58
C GLU A 396 8.24 -9.98 -13.95
N SER A 397 8.25 -9.04 -14.87
CA SER A 397 7.73 -9.20 -16.25
C SER A 397 8.80 -9.56 -17.26
N ARG A 398 10.08 -9.53 -16.88
CA ARG A 398 11.20 -9.73 -17.77
C ARG A 398 11.36 -11.19 -18.22
N ASP A 399 11.40 -12.09 -17.25
CA ASP A 399 11.59 -13.53 -17.43
C ASP A 399 11.14 -14.32 -16.19
N ARG A 400 11.17 -15.67 -16.29
CA ARG A 400 10.80 -16.54 -15.16
C ARG A 400 11.70 -16.35 -13.93
N PRO A 401 13.04 -16.28 -14.03
CA PRO A 401 13.88 -16.00 -12.86
C PRO A 401 13.55 -14.69 -12.18
N GLY A 402 13.31 -13.61 -12.93
CA GLY A 402 12.91 -12.32 -12.38
C GLY A 402 11.57 -12.38 -11.66
N ARG A 403 10.57 -13.06 -12.25
CA ARG A 403 9.28 -13.31 -11.61
C ARG A 403 9.42 -14.11 -10.32
N ASP A 404 10.18 -15.19 -10.33
CA ASP A 404 10.35 -16.06 -9.17
C ASP A 404 11.12 -15.36 -8.05
N ARG A 405 12.10 -14.50 -8.38
CA ARG A 405 12.81 -13.65 -7.43
C ARG A 405 11.85 -12.68 -6.74
N VAL A 406 10.98 -12.00 -7.48
CA VAL A 406 9.98 -11.10 -6.90
C VAL A 406 8.97 -11.87 -6.04
N ALA A 407 8.45 -13.00 -6.50
CA ALA A 407 7.54 -13.84 -5.73
C ALA A 407 8.17 -14.35 -4.42
N SER A 408 9.44 -14.76 -4.47
CA SER A 408 10.20 -15.15 -3.26
C SER A 408 10.41 -13.95 -2.34
N GLY A 409 10.70 -12.76 -2.89
CA GLY A 409 10.90 -11.54 -2.13
C GLY A 409 9.70 -11.13 -1.28
N MET A 410 8.50 -11.32 -1.78
CA MET A 410 7.25 -10.91 -1.12
C MET A 410 6.58 -12.00 -0.25
N ARG A 411 7.22 -13.16 -0.07
CA ARG A 411 6.61 -14.36 0.53
C ARG A 411 5.94 -14.15 1.88
N LEU A 412 6.54 -13.42 2.82
CA LEU A 412 5.92 -13.16 4.12
C LEU A 412 4.70 -12.26 4.02
N CYS A 413 4.75 -11.23 3.16
CA CYS A 413 3.60 -10.39 2.86
C CYS A 413 2.45 -11.19 2.24
N THR A 414 2.76 -12.08 1.30
CA THR A 414 1.79 -12.95 0.63
C THR A 414 1.08 -13.85 1.65
N VAL A 415 1.84 -14.53 2.51
CA VAL A 415 1.26 -15.45 3.49
C VAL A 415 0.43 -14.73 4.53
N THR A 416 0.88 -13.58 5.03
CA THR A 416 0.13 -12.80 6.02
C THR A 416 -1.17 -12.21 5.45
N SER A 417 -1.22 -11.90 4.14
CA SER A 417 -2.48 -11.58 3.45
C SER A 417 -3.38 -12.81 3.33
N PHE A 418 -2.81 -13.97 2.97
CA PHE A 418 -3.55 -15.23 2.80
C PHE A 418 -4.21 -15.70 4.11
N VAL A 419 -3.54 -15.53 5.24
CA VAL A 419 -4.13 -15.89 6.54
C VAL A 419 -5.00 -14.79 7.14
N GLY A 420 -4.97 -13.59 6.58
CA GLY A 420 -5.87 -12.49 6.94
C GLY A 420 -5.50 -11.76 8.23
N VAL A 421 -4.24 -11.83 8.68
CA VAL A 421 -3.75 -11.15 9.90
C VAL A 421 -3.22 -9.75 9.60
N PRO A 422 -3.18 -8.83 10.57
CA PRO A 422 -2.67 -7.47 10.35
C PRO A 422 -1.15 -7.45 10.20
N GLY A 423 -0.63 -6.47 9.46
CA GLY A 423 0.80 -6.21 9.34
C GLY A 423 1.09 -4.73 9.12
N VAL A 424 2.01 -4.18 9.91
CA VAL A 424 2.51 -2.81 9.77
C VAL A 424 3.93 -2.85 9.20
N ALA A 425 4.13 -2.21 8.06
CA ALA A 425 5.46 -1.91 7.55
C ALA A 425 5.97 -0.61 8.18
N VAL A 426 7.21 -0.62 8.68
CA VAL A 426 7.85 0.55 9.29
C VAL A 426 9.30 0.66 8.79
N PRO A 427 9.76 1.89 8.43
CA PRO A 427 11.16 2.12 8.07
C PRO A 427 12.11 1.87 9.24
N THR A 428 13.34 1.43 8.92
CA THR A 428 14.40 1.21 9.92
C THR A 428 15.69 1.99 9.61
N GLY A 429 15.68 2.79 8.56
CA GLY A 429 16.84 3.56 8.10
C GLY A 429 17.09 3.38 6.61
N THR A 430 18.31 3.67 6.18
CA THR A 430 18.74 3.52 4.78
C THR A 430 20.01 2.68 4.67
N ALA A 431 20.13 1.91 3.60
CA ALA A 431 21.36 1.24 3.21
C ALA A 431 21.64 1.48 1.72
N ASP A 432 22.86 1.83 1.36
CA ASP A 432 23.27 2.17 -0.01
C ASP A 432 22.37 3.24 -0.66
N GLY A 433 21.89 4.18 0.16
CA GLY A 433 21.03 5.27 -0.29
C GLY A 433 19.55 4.90 -0.54
N LEU A 434 19.16 3.66 -0.29
CA LEU A 434 17.80 3.15 -0.41
C LEU A 434 17.17 2.91 0.97
N PRO A 435 15.84 3.08 1.13
CA PRO A 435 15.19 2.82 2.40
C PRO A 435 15.15 1.33 2.72
N CYS A 436 15.34 1.03 3.99
CA CYS A 436 15.13 -0.29 4.59
C CYS A 436 13.93 -0.24 5.53
N GLY A 437 13.26 -1.38 5.69
CA GLY A 437 12.12 -1.49 6.59
C GLY A 437 11.81 -2.95 6.91
N VAL A 438 10.97 -3.11 7.92
CA VAL A 438 10.49 -4.39 8.43
C VAL A 438 8.97 -4.40 8.50
N GLN A 439 8.36 -5.56 8.70
CA GLN A 439 6.95 -5.62 9.08
C GLN A 439 6.77 -6.24 10.47
N ILE A 440 5.83 -5.68 11.21
CA ILE A 440 5.28 -6.21 12.43
C ILE A 440 3.93 -6.85 12.08
N VAL A 441 3.81 -8.14 12.29
CA VAL A 441 2.59 -8.92 12.08
C VAL A 441 1.99 -9.26 13.43
N GLY A 442 0.67 -9.12 13.59
CA GLY A 442 0.00 -9.36 14.86
C GLY A 442 -1.12 -10.38 14.79
N ARG A 443 -1.70 -10.70 15.95
CA ARG A 443 -2.95 -11.46 16.03
C ARG A 443 -4.05 -10.78 15.23
N ALA A 444 -4.98 -11.56 14.71
CA ALA A 444 -6.16 -11.00 14.05
C ALA A 444 -6.88 -9.99 14.98
N PHE A 445 -7.22 -8.84 14.42
CA PHE A 445 -7.87 -7.72 15.10
C PHE A 445 -7.07 -7.10 16.26
N ARG A 446 -5.73 -7.22 16.22
CA ARG A 446 -4.81 -6.57 17.16
C ARG A 446 -3.83 -5.67 16.43
N GLU A 447 -4.35 -4.84 15.54
CA GLU A 447 -3.60 -3.77 14.86
C GLU A 447 -2.96 -2.81 15.87
N ASP A 448 -3.61 -2.59 17.01
CA ASP A 448 -3.11 -1.80 18.13
C ASP A 448 -1.71 -2.25 18.58
N LEU A 449 -1.51 -3.55 18.81
CA LEU A 449 -0.20 -4.10 19.18
C LEU A 449 0.85 -3.93 18.08
N CYS A 450 0.45 -4.08 16.80
CA CYS A 450 1.34 -3.86 15.68
C CYS A 450 1.79 -2.39 15.60
N LEU A 451 0.85 -1.46 15.79
CA LEU A 451 1.11 -0.03 15.79
C LEU A 451 1.95 0.41 16.99
N ASP A 452 1.75 -0.18 18.19
CA ASP A 452 2.57 0.11 19.37
C ASP A 452 4.03 -0.34 19.15
N ALA A 453 4.25 -1.54 18.62
CA ALA A 453 5.59 -2.03 18.32
C ALA A 453 6.24 -1.24 17.17
N ALA A 454 5.49 -0.88 16.14
CA ALA A 454 5.99 -0.03 15.06
C ALA A 454 6.36 1.37 15.56
N GLN A 455 5.57 1.94 16.50
CA GLN A 455 5.89 3.23 17.13
C GLN A 455 7.19 3.14 17.95
N ALA A 456 7.40 2.07 18.70
CA ALA A 456 8.65 1.87 19.46
C ALA A 456 9.88 1.79 18.54
N ILE A 457 9.74 1.19 17.35
CA ILE A 457 10.81 1.19 16.33
C ILE A 457 11.02 2.61 15.77
N GLU A 458 9.95 3.32 15.42
CA GLU A 458 10.03 4.70 14.87
C GLU A 458 10.60 5.67 15.89
N ASP A 459 10.22 5.59 17.16
CA ASP A 459 10.73 6.46 18.24
C ASP A 459 12.25 6.35 18.39
N ARG A 460 12.80 5.17 18.16
CA ARG A 460 14.26 4.95 18.24
C ARG A 460 14.99 5.31 16.94
N LEU A 461 14.41 5.03 15.78
CA LEU A 461 15.11 5.09 14.49
C LEU A 461 14.74 6.34 13.67
N GLY A 462 13.63 7.00 14.01
CA GLY A 462 13.15 8.21 13.36
C GLY A 462 12.37 7.96 12.07
N VAL A 463 11.91 9.07 11.48
CA VAL A 463 11.15 9.11 10.23
C VAL A 463 12.07 9.50 9.08
N LEU A 464 12.00 8.82 7.93
CA LEU A 464 12.90 9.03 6.80
C LEU A 464 12.40 10.09 5.81
N THR A 465 11.12 10.38 5.80
CA THR A 465 10.43 11.22 4.81
C THR A 465 9.84 12.49 5.47
N PRO A 466 9.58 13.59 4.73
CA PRO A 466 9.53 13.64 3.28
C PRO A 466 10.91 13.80 2.62
N VAL A 467 11.00 13.31 1.38
CA VAL A 467 12.21 13.40 0.55
C VAL A 467 11.92 14.11 -0.77
N ASP A 468 12.93 14.81 -1.30
CA ASP A 468 12.89 15.32 -2.67
C ASP A 468 13.35 14.20 -3.63
N PRO A 469 12.67 14.00 -4.78
CA PRO A 469 13.09 13.00 -5.73
C PRO A 469 14.54 13.24 -6.18
N ARG A 470 15.39 12.22 -6.07
CA ARG A 470 16.77 12.31 -6.52
C ARG A 470 16.82 12.31 -8.04
N ALA A 471 17.74 13.06 -8.65
CA ALA A 471 18.00 12.98 -10.08
C ALA A 471 18.48 11.57 -10.39
N GLY A 472 17.70 10.79 -11.14
CA GLY A 472 18.13 9.47 -11.62
C GLY A 472 19.37 9.65 -12.48
N GLY A 473 20.45 8.92 -12.20
CA GLY A 473 21.59 8.81 -13.07
C GLY A 473 21.16 8.19 -14.40
N ARG A 474 20.75 9.00 -15.37
CA ARG A 474 20.60 8.55 -16.76
C ARG A 474 22.00 8.23 -17.25
N SER A 475 22.38 6.96 -17.28
CA SER A 475 23.46 6.52 -18.16
C SER A 475 23.05 6.91 -19.59
N GLY A 476 23.80 7.86 -20.17
CA GLY A 476 23.52 8.40 -21.49
C GLY A 476 23.46 7.31 -22.56
N ARG A 477 22.28 7.04 -23.06
CA ARG A 477 22.10 6.55 -24.43
C ARG A 477 21.30 7.63 -25.15
N GLY A 478 22.05 8.37 -26.00
CA GLY A 478 21.53 9.43 -26.82
C GLY A 478 20.36 8.95 -27.67
N LEU A 479 19.27 9.65 -27.59
CA LEU A 479 18.27 9.64 -28.63
C LEU A 479 18.87 10.45 -29.81
N GLY A 480 19.20 9.76 -30.89
CA GLY A 480 19.68 10.36 -32.13
C GLY A 480 18.68 11.41 -32.61
N SER A 481 19.16 12.62 -32.79
CA SER A 481 18.46 13.72 -33.44
C SER A 481 18.19 13.34 -34.90
N GLY A 482 17.00 12.81 -35.17
CA GLY A 482 16.50 12.68 -36.53
C GLY A 482 16.08 14.07 -37.06
N SER A 483 16.95 14.71 -37.82
CA SER A 483 16.66 15.90 -38.61
C SER A 483 15.53 15.57 -39.59
N ARG A 484 14.34 16.12 -39.39
CA ARG A 484 13.34 16.19 -40.45
C ARG A 484 13.65 17.40 -41.34
N SER A 485 14.22 17.11 -42.50
CA SER A 485 14.30 18.04 -43.62
C SER A 485 12.88 18.34 -44.11
N GLY A 486 12.51 19.62 -44.09
CA GLY A 486 11.31 20.10 -44.72
C GLY A 486 11.39 19.99 -46.25
N GLN A 487 10.33 19.44 -46.85
CA GLN A 487 9.99 19.72 -48.24
C GLN A 487 8.64 20.40 -48.27
N ALA A 488 8.71 21.66 -48.71
CA ALA A 488 7.53 22.40 -49.13
C ALA A 488 7.05 21.83 -50.47
N LEU A 489 5.77 21.51 -50.56
CA LEU A 489 5.09 21.32 -51.84
C LEU A 489 4.06 22.43 -52.00
N THR A 490 4.36 23.34 -52.92
CA THR A 490 3.45 24.25 -53.58
C THR A 490 2.72 23.50 -54.70
N SER A 491 1.45 23.44 -54.71
CA SER A 491 0.46 23.69 -55.77
C SER A 491 -0.94 23.27 -55.29
#